data_88b0de4a2eb0b22f03b9f26c9379e8f3
#
_entry.id   88b0de4a2eb0b22f03b9f26c9379e8f3
#
_cell.length_a   1.000
_cell.length_b   1.000
_cell.length_c   1.000
_cell.angle_alpha   90.00
_cell.angle_beta   90.00
_cell.angle_gamma   90.00
#
_symmetry.space_group_name_H-M   'P 1'
#
loop_
_entity.id
_entity.type
_entity.pdbx_description
1 polymer ?
#
loop_
_entity_poly.entity_id
_entity_poly.type
_entity_poly.pdbx_seq_one_letter_code
_entity_poly.pdbx_strand_id
1 'polypeptide(L)'
;MCLFAQMTAAMRLLMYGYADDATDEYCRSRESTNLASCKKFVIAICEVFGDQNLRSPNGEDTARLLDIGEQRGFPGMLGCIDCMHWTWKNCPKKWHGMFKGHVNKPTMILEAVASKDLWIWHAFFGLPGSLNDINVLQRSPLFAKLSKGQAPEVNYTINGHSYTMGYYLADGIYPPWATFVKTIPSPEGRKNKHFAKRQEGARNDVERAFGVLQSRFAIIRGPAKGWKCKEIGDLMKACIIMHNMIVDDERDNSPRDYNYDSMGANVVPSRSHAEQLSVFIQMNQRITNRAFHSLLQDDLVEHIWQKFGDE
;
A
#
# COMPACT_ATOMS: atom_id res chain seq x y z
N MET A 1 -30.44 -16.88 12.83
CA MET A 1 -30.28 -15.79 11.82
C MET A 1 -29.78 -16.43 10.51
N CYS A 2 -30.41 -16.15 9.38
CA CYS A 2 -29.97 -16.71 8.10
C CYS A 2 -28.61 -16.11 7.68
N LEU A 3 -27.87 -16.81 6.80
CA LEU A 3 -26.53 -16.38 6.35
C LEU A 3 -26.54 -14.96 5.76
N PHE A 4 -27.56 -14.64 4.96
CA PHE A 4 -27.69 -13.30 4.36
C PHE A 4 -27.79 -12.19 5.41
N ALA A 5 -28.57 -12.38 6.48
CA ALA A 5 -28.67 -11.40 7.55
C ALA A 5 -27.35 -11.24 8.33
N GLN A 6 -26.55 -12.32 8.47
CA GLN A 6 -25.22 -12.26 9.09
C GLN A 6 -24.24 -11.47 8.24
N MET A 7 -24.24 -11.68 6.92
CA MET A 7 -23.41 -10.92 5.98
C MET A 7 -23.80 -9.44 5.96
N THR A 8 -25.12 -9.15 5.93
CA THR A 8 -25.63 -7.77 5.98
C THR A 8 -25.19 -7.05 7.27
N ALA A 9 -25.28 -7.73 8.42
CA ALA A 9 -24.83 -7.17 9.69
C ALA A 9 -23.32 -6.88 9.67
N ALA A 10 -22.51 -7.81 9.15
CA ALA A 10 -21.07 -7.62 9.02
C ALA A 10 -20.71 -6.42 8.12
N MET A 11 -21.31 -6.34 6.93
CA MET A 11 -21.11 -5.22 6.01
C MET A 11 -21.50 -3.89 6.64
N ARG A 12 -22.65 -3.82 7.32
CA ARG A 12 -23.06 -2.58 8.01
C ARG A 12 -22.08 -2.15 9.09
N LEU A 13 -21.55 -3.10 9.90
CA LEU A 13 -20.53 -2.81 10.90
C LEU A 13 -19.25 -2.24 10.28
N LEU A 14 -18.81 -2.77 9.13
CA LEU A 14 -17.62 -2.29 8.45
C LEU A 14 -17.84 -0.92 7.80
N MET A 15 -18.97 -0.71 7.12
CA MET A 15 -19.25 0.51 6.37
C MET A 15 -19.65 1.68 7.25
N TYR A 16 -20.43 1.45 8.33
CA TYR A 16 -20.96 2.51 9.21
C TYR A 16 -20.20 2.63 10.53
N GLY A 17 -19.30 1.69 10.84
CA GLY A 17 -18.60 1.61 12.12
C GLY A 17 -19.44 0.92 13.21
N TYR A 18 -18.91 0.89 14.42
CA TYR A 18 -19.60 0.30 15.59
C TYR A 18 -20.75 1.23 16.08
N ALA A 19 -21.77 1.41 15.30
CA ALA A 19 -23.03 2.01 15.77
C ALA A 19 -23.90 0.85 16.28
N ASP A 20 -23.80 0.55 17.56
CA ASP A 20 -24.31 -0.68 18.20
C ASP A 20 -25.83 -0.81 18.04
N ASP A 21 -26.61 0.25 18.35
CA ASP A 21 -28.07 0.18 18.40
C ASP A 21 -28.74 0.04 17.00
N ALA A 22 -28.25 0.77 15.99
CA ALA A 22 -28.85 0.75 14.67
C ALA A 22 -28.68 -0.57 13.91
N THR A 23 -27.60 -1.32 14.16
CA THR A 23 -27.37 -2.63 13.54
C THR A 23 -28.21 -3.70 14.21
N ASP A 24 -28.37 -3.64 15.51
CA ASP A 24 -29.16 -4.59 16.30
C ASP A 24 -30.66 -4.49 15.96
N GLU A 25 -31.16 -3.27 15.85
CA GLU A 25 -32.53 -2.98 15.45
C GLU A 25 -32.83 -3.47 14.02
N TYR A 26 -31.96 -3.14 13.06
CA TYR A 26 -32.13 -3.50 11.66
C TYR A 26 -32.01 -5.01 11.42
N CYS A 27 -31.01 -5.67 12.00
CA CYS A 27 -30.75 -7.09 11.81
C CYS A 27 -31.56 -7.98 12.78
N ARG A 28 -32.26 -7.41 13.74
CA ARG A 28 -32.99 -8.11 14.82
C ARG A 28 -32.14 -9.19 15.48
N SER A 29 -30.89 -8.84 15.80
CA SER A 29 -29.93 -9.75 16.40
C SER A 29 -29.11 -9.08 17.48
N ARG A 30 -28.57 -9.85 18.43
CA ARG A 30 -27.78 -9.32 19.53
C ARG A 30 -26.41 -8.84 19.05
N GLU A 31 -25.89 -7.77 19.62
CA GLU A 31 -24.55 -7.22 19.36
C GLU A 31 -23.47 -8.30 19.30
N SER A 32 -23.43 -9.21 20.28
CA SER A 32 -22.45 -10.30 20.33
C SER A 32 -22.51 -11.23 19.12
N THR A 33 -23.72 -11.46 18.59
CA THR A 33 -23.95 -12.27 17.38
C THR A 33 -23.46 -11.53 16.14
N ASN A 34 -23.74 -10.22 16.05
CA ASN A 34 -23.29 -9.36 14.95
C ASN A 34 -21.77 -9.25 14.91
N LEU A 35 -21.10 -9.07 16.06
CA LEU A 35 -19.65 -9.06 16.17
C LEU A 35 -19.02 -10.40 15.80
N ALA A 36 -19.62 -11.52 16.24
CA ALA A 36 -19.15 -12.85 15.84
C ALA A 36 -19.30 -13.11 14.34
N SER A 37 -20.42 -12.65 13.75
CA SER A 37 -20.66 -12.75 12.31
C SER A 37 -19.67 -11.88 11.53
N CYS A 38 -19.37 -10.66 12.01
CA CYS A 38 -18.37 -9.79 11.41
C CYS A 38 -16.98 -10.42 11.41
N LYS A 39 -16.55 -11.03 12.53
CA LYS A 39 -15.25 -11.73 12.60
C LYS A 39 -15.15 -12.87 11.58
N LYS A 40 -16.20 -13.70 11.46
CA LYS A 40 -16.23 -14.78 10.48
C LYS A 40 -16.23 -14.25 9.04
N PHE A 41 -16.98 -13.19 8.78
CA PHE A 41 -17.02 -12.55 7.47
C PHE A 41 -15.66 -11.99 7.06
N VAL A 42 -14.99 -11.28 7.95
CA VAL A 42 -13.63 -10.73 7.74
C VAL A 42 -12.62 -11.83 7.38
N ILE A 43 -12.64 -12.95 8.12
CA ILE A 43 -11.77 -14.09 7.84
C ILE A 43 -12.08 -14.67 6.46
N ALA A 44 -13.37 -14.91 6.14
CA ALA A 44 -13.77 -15.43 4.86
C ALA A 44 -13.38 -14.53 3.68
N ILE A 45 -13.52 -13.20 3.80
CA ILE A 45 -13.02 -12.24 2.79
C ILE A 45 -11.51 -12.39 2.58
N CYS A 46 -10.74 -12.51 3.66
CA CYS A 46 -9.28 -12.68 3.55
C CYS A 46 -8.89 -14.00 2.90
N GLU A 47 -9.59 -15.08 3.19
CA GLU A 47 -9.29 -16.42 2.68
C GLU A 47 -9.73 -16.61 1.23
N VAL A 48 -10.89 -16.09 0.85
CA VAL A 48 -11.48 -16.31 -0.49
C VAL A 48 -10.93 -15.32 -1.51
N PHE A 49 -10.80 -14.05 -1.14
CA PHE A 49 -10.49 -12.95 -2.08
C PHE A 49 -9.08 -12.36 -1.91
N GLY A 50 -8.34 -12.80 -0.87
CA GLY A 50 -7.06 -12.20 -0.51
C GLY A 50 -6.01 -12.32 -1.62
N ASP A 51 -5.84 -13.50 -2.18
CA ASP A 51 -4.81 -13.77 -3.19
C ASP A 51 -5.07 -13.03 -4.50
N GLN A 52 -6.32 -12.76 -4.82
CA GLN A 52 -6.72 -12.06 -6.03
C GLN A 52 -6.64 -10.54 -5.89
N ASN A 53 -7.09 -10.00 -4.75
CA ASN A 53 -7.30 -8.57 -4.57
C ASN A 53 -6.25 -7.88 -3.69
N LEU A 54 -5.31 -8.60 -3.08
CA LEU A 54 -4.17 -8.04 -2.35
C LEU A 54 -2.90 -8.81 -2.71
N ARG A 55 -2.42 -8.60 -3.93
CA ARG A 55 -1.30 -9.30 -4.55
C ARG A 55 -0.24 -8.33 -5.10
N SER A 56 0.92 -8.85 -5.40
CA SER A 56 1.91 -8.10 -6.18
C SER A 56 1.43 -7.92 -7.63
N PRO A 57 1.80 -6.81 -8.30
CA PRO A 57 1.46 -6.59 -9.70
C PRO A 57 2.02 -7.72 -10.59
N ASN A 58 1.22 -8.19 -11.53
CA ASN A 58 1.65 -9.10 -12.59
C ASN A 58 2.26 -8.30 -13.78
N GLY A 59 2.59 -8.96 -14.89
CA GLY A 59 3.19 -8.31 -16.06
C GLY A 59 2.28 -7.24 -16.68
N GLU A 60 0.99 -7.51 -16.83
CA GLU A 60 0.00 -6.56 -17.38
C GLU A 60 -0.20 -5.36 -16.44
N ASP A 61 -0.32 -5.63 -15.14
CA ASP A 61 -0.40 -4.57 -14.14
C ASP A 61 0.83 -3.68 -14.18
N THR A 62 2.02 -4.29 -14.27
CA THR A 62 3.29 -3.57 -14.32
C THR A 62 3.36 -2.69 -15.57
N ALA A 63 3.01 -3.22 -16.73
CA ALA A 63 2.99 -2.44 -17.97
C ALA A 63 2.04 -1.24 -17.86
N ARG A 64 0.84 -1.43 -17.32
CA ARG A 64 -0.14 -0.37 -17.08
C ARG A 64 0.37 0.67 -16.08
N LEU A 65 1.02 0.26 -15.00
CA LEU A 65 1.58 1.20 -14.02
C LEU A 65 2.70 2.04 -14.62
N LEU A 66 3.57 1.43 -15.44
CA LEU A 66 4.64 2.13 -16.14
C LEU A 66 4.11 3.16 -17.13
N ASP A 67 3.07 2.80 -17.91
CA ASP A 67 2.43 3.73 -18.86
C ASP A 67 1.81 4.93 -18.13
N ILE A 68 1.06 4.70 -17.06
CA ILE A 68 0.50 5.78 -16.23
C ILE A 68 1.60 6.66 -15.63
N GLY A 69 2.69 6.06 -15.18
CA GLY A 69 3.85 6.78 -14.64
C GLY A 69 4.50 7.66 -15.70
N GLU A 70 4.75 7.13 -16.88
CA GLU A 70 5.36 7.85 -18.00
C GLU A 70 4.51 9.03 -18.48
N GLN A 71 3.19 8.85 -18.60
CA GLN A 71 2.27 9.95 -18.93
C GLN A 71 2.37 11.11 -17.95
N ARG A 72 2.62 10.83 -16.65
CA ARG A 72 2.76 11.82 -15.59
C ARG A 72 4.16 12.42 -15.47
N GLY A 73 5.13 11.93 -16.26
CA GLY A 73 6.53 12.36 -16.23
C GLY A 73 7.40 11.56 -15.25
N PHE A 74 6.93 10.38 -14.82
CA PHE A 74 7.65 9.49 -13.92
C PHE A 74 7.86 8.10 -14.57
N PRO A 75 8.68 7.98 -15.65
CA PRO A 75 9.00 6.68 -16.24
C PRO A 75 9.60 5.73 -15.20
N GLY A 76 9.16 4.49 -15.16
CA GLY A 76 9.62 3.50 -14.18
C GLY A 76 8.90 3.50 -12.82
N MET A 77 7.93 4.40 -12.61
CA MET A 77 7.15 4.47 -11.37
C MET A 77 6.18 3.31 -11.24
N LEU A 78 6.23 2.60 -10.11
CA LEU A 78 5.34 1.48 -9.77
C LEU A 78 4.19 1.88 -8.83
N GLY A 79 4.22 3.08 -8.26
CA GLY A 79 3.22 3.59 -7.33
C GLY A 79 3.81 4.54 -6.29
N CYS A 80 3.01 4.83 -5.29
CA CYS A 80 3.37 5.71 -4.17
C CYS A 80 3.30 4.94 -2.86
N ILE A 81 4.28 5.12 -1.98
CA ILE A 81 4.37 4.48 -0.67
C ILE A 81 4.21 5.50 0.44
N ASP A 82 3.42 5.16 1.45
CA ASP A 82 3.26 5.97 2.66
C ASP A 82 2.75 5.13 3.84
N CYS A 83 2.76 5.72 5.04
CA CYS A 83 2.30 5.11 6.28
C CYS A 83 1.12 5.87 6.88
N MET A 84 0.06 5.14 7.25
CA MET A 84 -1.10 5.68 7.96
C MET A 84 -1.14 5.17 9.39
N HIS A 85 -1.42 6.06 10.36
CA HIS A 85 -1.60 5.70 11.77
C HIS A 85 -3.07 5.50 12.11
N TRP A 86 -3.43 4.31 12.58
CA TRP A 86 -4.76 4.01 13.07
C TRP A 86 -4.80 3.93 14.60
N THR A 87 -5.59 4.79 15.25
CA THR A 87 -5.69 4.85 16.71
C THR A 87 -6.26 3.56 17.28
N TRP A 88 -5.60 3.00 18.30
CA TRP A 88 -6.05 1.80 19.01
C TRP A 88 -6.64 2.14 20.37
N LYS A 89 -7.97 2.26 20.45
CA LYS A 89 -8.68 2.68 21.66
C LYS A 89 -8.47 1.73 22.84
N ASN A 90 -8.57 0.43 22.60
CA ASN A 90 -8.50 -0.61 23.61
C ASN A 90 -7.09 -1.23 23.74
N CYS A 91 -6.05 -0.45 23.40
CA CYS A 91 -4.67 -0.88 23.62
C CYS A 91 -4.43 -1.24 25.09
N PRO A 92 -3.89 -2.43 25.42
CA PRO A 92 -3.57 -2.79 26.79
C PRO A 92 -2.58 -1.80 27.41
N LYS A 93 -2.80 -1.38 28.66
CA LYS A 93 -1.95 -0.38 29.35
C LYS A 93 -0.46 -0.71 29.31
N LYS A 94 -0.11 -1.99 29.42
CA LYS A 94 1.29 -2.47 29.33
C LYS A 94 1.96 -2.20 28.00
N TRP A 95 1.19 -1.97 26.93
CA TRP A 95 1.69 -1.71 25.58
C TRP A 95 1.62 -0.24 25.18
N HIS A 96 0.99 0.62 26.00
CA HIS A 96 0.85 2.03 25.68
C HIS A 96 2.18 2.69 25.33
N GLY A 97 3.26 2.43 26.08
CA GLY A 97 4.58 3.00 25.82
C GLY A 97 5.14 2.61 24.42
N MET A 98 4.88 1.38 23.99
CA MET A 98 5.32 0.88 22.70
C MET A 98 4.47 1.41 21.53
N PHE A 99 3.14 1.54 21.73
CA PHE A 99 2.23 1.96 20.65
C PHE A 99 2.02 3.47 20.58
N LYS A 100 2.43 4.23 21.62
CA LYS A 100 2.28 5.68 21.68
C LYS A 100 3.48 6.37 20.99
N GLY A 101 3.23 6.87 19.77
CA GLY A 101 4.19 7.66 19.01
C GLY A 101 3.92 9.18 19.11
N HIS A 102 4.28 9.92 18.07
CA HIS A 102 4.13 11.38 17.97
C HIS A 102 2.65 11.85 18.11
N VAL A 103 1.69 11.03 17.76
CA VAL A 103 0.24 11.33 17.87
C VAL A 103 -0.23 11.38 19.35
N ASN A 104 0.63 11.02 20.28
CA ASN A 104 0.35 11.02 21.72
C ASN A 104 -0.79 10.07 22.18
N LYS A 105 -1.23 9.16 21.29
CA LYS A 105 -2.20 8.09 21.53
C LYS A 105 -1.63 6.77 21.01
N PRO A 106 -2.01 5.62 21.57
CA PRO A 106 -1.64 4.34 20.99
C PRO A 106 -2.18 4.22 19.57
N THR A 107 -1.30 3.94 18.60
CA THR A 107 -1.64 3.73 17.19
C THR A 107 -0.96 2.50 16.64
N MET A 108 -1.54 1.91 15.61
CA MET A 108 -0.94 0.90 14.75
C MET A 108 -0.71 1.49 13.36
N ILE A 109 0.40 1.10 12.74
CA ILE A 109 0.79 1.63 11.44
C ILE A 109 0.30 0.69 10.34
N LEU A 110 -0.26 1.28 9.27
CA LEU A 110 -0.47 0.67 7.97
C LEU A 110 0.52 1.29 6.99
N GLU A 111 1.52 0.53 6.52
CA GLU A 111 2.29 0.87 5.33
C GLU A 111 1.54 0.35 4.11
N ALA A 112 1.38 1.18 3.10
CA ALA A 112 0.76 0.75 1.84
C ALA A 112 1.46 1.35 0.62
N VAL A 113 1.34 0.63 -0.50
CA VAL A 113 1.67 1.11 -1.84
C VAL A 113 0.38 1.19 -2.64
N ALA A 114 0.09 2.37 -3.19
CA ALA A 114 -1.07 2.58 -4.04
C ALA A 114 -0.69 3.20 -5.39
N SER A 115 -1.50 2.95 -6.41
CA SER A 115 -1.41 3.55 -7.73
C SER A 115 -2.45 4.66 -7.92
N LYS A 116 -2.37 5.40 -9.03
CA LYS A 116 -3.23 6.53 -9.37
C LYS A 116 -4.73 6.22 -9.31
N ASP A 117 -5.10 5.01 -9.67
CA ASP A 117 -6.45 4.48 -9.63
C ASP A 117 -6.89 4.02 -8.23
N LEU A 118 -6.09 4.30 -7.21
CA LEU A 118 -6.33 4.01 -5.81
C LEU A 118 -6.30 2.52 -5.44
N TRP A 119 -5.85 1.63 -6.34
CA TRP A 119 -5.60 0.24 -5.99
C TRP A 119 -4.42 0.12 -5.05
N ILE A 120 -4.61 -0.62 -3.94
CA ILE A 120 -3.58 -0.88 -2.94
C ILE A 120 -2.87 -2.19 -3.26
N TRP A 121 -1.63 -2.10 -3.77
CA TRP A 121 -0.81 -3.23 -4.20
C TRP A 121 -0.10 -3.94 -3.05
N HIS A 122 0.20 -3.19 -2.01
CA HIS A 122 0.89 -3.68 -0.82
C HIS A 122 0.25 -3.07 0.41
N ALA A 123 0.08 -3.89 1.45
CA ALA A 123 -0.38 -3.45 2.76
C ALA A 123 0.32 -4.25 3.84
N PHE A 124 1.02 -3.56 4.73
CA PHE A 124 1.67 -4.13 5.89
C PHE A 124 1.17 -3.42 7.15
N PHE A 125 0.44 -4.14 7.99
CA PHE A 125 -0.28 -3.57 9.13
C PHE A 125 0.10 -4.21 10.45
N GLY A 126 0.03 -3.42 11.54
CA GLY A 126 0.10 -3.89 12.92
C GLY A 126 1.38 -3.52 13.65
N LEU A 127 2.30 -2.80 13.03
CA LEU A 127 3.47 -2.27 13.72
C LEU A 127 3.10 -1.15 14.70
N PRO A 128 3.85 -1.01 15.80
CA PRO A 128 3.61 0.02 16.81
C PRO A 128 3.81 1.44 16.26
N GLY A 129 2.89 2.34 16.61
CA GLY A 129 2.92 3.75 16.19
C GLY A 129 4.08 4.59 16.74
N SER A 130 4.94 4.03 17.59
CA SER A 130 6.20 4.67 17.98
C SER A 130 7.32 4.52 16.96
N LEU A 131 7.15 3.62 15.98
CA LEU A 131 8.12 3.46 14.90
C LEU A 131 7.96 4.57 13.87
N ASN A 132 9.07 4.97 13.26
CA ASN A 132 9.04 5.80 12.07
C ASN A 132 8.95 4.94 10.80
N ASP A 133 8.67 5.56 9.66
CA ASP A 133 8.43 4.87 8.39
C ASP A 133 9.66 4.08 7.91
N ILE A 134 10.88 4.53 8.23
CA ILE A 134 12.12 3.80 7.94
C ILE A 134 12.15 2.46 8.69
N ASN A 135 11.77 2.46 9.98
CA ASN A 135 11.73 1.26 10.79
C ASN A 135 10.59 0.31 10.35
N VAL A 136 9.49 0.87 9.83
CA VAL A 136 8.39 0.11 9.22
C VAL A 136 8.88 -0.57 7.95
N LEU A 137 9.49 0.21 7.03
CA LEU A 137 10.03 -0.27 5.77
C LEU A 137 11.03 -1.43 5.96
N GLN A 138 11.95 -1.33 6.93
CA GLN A 138 12.93 -2.38 7.20
C GLN A 138 12.31 -3.72 7.64
N ARG A 139 11.09 -3.69 8.18
CA ARG A 139 10.32 -4.86 8.60
C ARG A 139 9.28 -5.29 7.59
N SER A 140 9.09 -4.47 6.56
CA SER A 140 8.06 -4.67 5.54
C SER A 140 8.38 -5.84 4.63
N PRO A 141 7.39 -6.69 4.32
CA PRO A 141 7.50 -7.70 3.29
C PRO A 141 7.85 -7.12 1.90
N LEU A 142 7.51 -5.86 1.63
CA LEU A 142 7.87 -5.17 0.39
C LEU A 142 9.39 -5.11 0.24
N PHE A 143 10.10 -4.59 1.24
CA PHE A 143 11.55 -4.52 1.23
C PHE A 143 12.20 -5.91 1.17
N ALA A 144 11.65 -6.87 1.92
CA ALA A 144 12.13 -8.24 1.88
C ALA A 144 12.01 -8.88 0.48
N LYS A 145 10.93 -8.59 -0.27
CA LYS A 145 10.76 -9.04 -1.67
C LYS A 145 11.77 -8.36 -2.60
N LEU A 146 11.92 -7.03 -2.48
CA LEU A 146 12.88 -6.25 -3.26
C LEU A 146 14.31 -6.80 -3.08
N SER A 147 14.74 -7.04 -1.82
CA SER A 147 16.08 -7.56 -1.48
C SER A 147 16.32 -8.98 -2.01
N LYS A 148 15.27 -9.78 -2.21
CA LYS A 148 15.34 -11.12 -2.80
C LYS A 148 15.36 -11.11 -4.33
N GLY A 149 15.31 -9.93 -4.98
CA GLY A 149 15.19 -9.81 -6.42
C GLY A 149 13.82 -10.22 -6.98
N GLN A 150 12.77 -10.14 -6.15
CA GLN A 150 11.39 -10.47 -6.51
C GLN A 150 10.60 -9.20 -6.91
N ALA A 151 11.31 -8.13 -7.29
CA ALA A 151 10.68 -6.94 -7.87
C ALA A 151 10.19 -7.23 -9.30
N PRO A 152 9.14 -6.54 -9.78
CA PRO A 152 8.80 -6.57 -11.19
C PRO A 152 9.99 -6.14 -12.05
N GLU A 153 10.27 -6.90 -13.11
CA GLU A 153 11.29 -6.51 -14.10
C GLU A 153 10.77 -5.30 -14.89
N VAL A 154 11.56 -4.25 -14.91
CA VAL A 154 11.25 -3.02 -15.66
C VAL A 154 12.47 -2.58 -16.43
N ASN A 155 12.24 -2.03 -17.63
CA ASN A 155 13.29 -1.43 -18.45
C ASN A 155 12.75 -0.10 -19.01
N TYR A 156 13.42 0.98 -18.67
CA TYR A 156 13.07 2.31 -19.17
C TYR A 156 14.33 3.17 -19.34
N THR A 157 14.20 4.23 -20.13
CA THR A 157 15.31 5.16 -20.42
C THR A 157 14.87 6.58 -20.15
N ILE A 158 15.70 7.34 -19.43
CA ILE A 158 15.48 8.77 -19.16
C ILE A 158 16.74 9.51 -19.58
N ASN A 159 16.63 10.52 -20.43
CA ASN A 159 17.74 11.38 -20.86
C ASN A 159 18.96 10.58 -21.39
N GLY A 160 18.74 9.42 -22.00
CA GLY A 160 19.79 8.53 -22.51
C GLY A 160 20.38 7.55 -21.50
N HIS A 161 20.02 7.62 -20.20
CA HIS A 161 20.40 6.65 -19.20
C HIS A 161 19.36 5.52 -19.11
N SER A 162 19.83 4.26 -19.12
CA SER A 162 18.97 3.08 -19.01
C SER A 162 18.83 2.61 -17.58
N TYR A 163 17.60 2.31 -17.16
CA TYR A 163 17.22 1.87 -15.82
C TYR A 163 16.52 0.53 -15.87
N THR A 164 16.89 -0.38 -14.95
CA THR A 164 16.35 -1.75 -14.87
C THR A 164 15.63 -2.03 -13.55
N MET A 165 15.36 -1.01 -12.76
CA MET A 165 14.71 -1.13 -11.45
C MET A 165 13.61 -0.08 -11.35
N GLY A 166 12.38 -0.53 -11.10
CA GLY A 166 11.26 0.36 -10.80
C GLY A 166 11.40 1.03 -9.44
N TYR A 167 10.67 2.12 -9.26
CA TYR A 167 10.71 2.90 -8.03
C TYR A 167 9.31 3.30 -7.56
N TYR A 168 9.25 3.70 -6.29
CA TYR A 168 8.05 4.27 -5.65
C TYR A 168 8.29 5.73 -5.31
N LEU A 169 7.28 6.57 -5.49
CA LEU A 169 7.32 7.91 -4.93
C LEU A 169 7.09 7.83 -3.41
N ALA A 170 7.98 8.47 -2.66
CA ALA A 170 7.99 8.40 -1.21
C ALA A 170 8.15 9.79 -0.57
N ASP A 171 7.78 9.91 0.70
CA ASP A 171 8.03 11.11 1.49
C ASP A 171 9.53 11.30 1.78
N GLY A 172 9.89 12.53 2.15
CA GLY A 172 11.25 12.94 2.46
C GLY A 172 11.94 12.13 3.57
N ILE A 173 11.16 11.51 4.47
CA ILE A 173 11.68 10.67 5.55
C ILE A 173 12.29 9.36 5.07
N TYR A 174 11.83 8.81 3.92
CA TYR A 174 12.37 7.56 3.39
C TYR A 174 13.85 7.69 3.03
N PRO A 175 14.64 6.59 3.08
CA PRO A 175 16.06 6.63 2.78
C PRO A 175 16.32 6.96 1.29
N PRO A 176 17.47 7.56 0.94
CA PRO A 176 17.84 7.85 -0.45
C PRO A 176 18.31 6.57 -1.15
N TRP A 177 17.39 5.67 -1.42
CA TRP A 177 17.64 4.40 -2.11
C TRP A 177 17.18 4.47 -3.55
N ALA A 178 17.78 3.67 -4.42
CA ALA A 178 17.45 3.61 -5.84
C ALA A 178 15.97 3.28 -6.15
N THR A 179 15.28 2.64 -5.20
CA THR A 179 13.86 2.28 -5.32
C THR A 179 12.90 3.35 -4.82
N PHE A 180 13.40 4.51 -4.35
CA PHE A 180 12.56 5.61 -3.89
C PHE A 180 12.92 6.90 -4.57
N VAL A 181 11.92 7.62 -5.06
CA VAL A 181 12.06 8.98 -5.55
C VAL A 181 11.33 9.92 -4.61
N LYS A 182 12.11 10.77 -3.94
CA LYS A 182 11.64 11.69 -2.90
C LYS A 182 11.47 13.09 -3.45
N THR A 183 10.70 13.93 -2.74
CA THR A 183 10.69 15.36 -3.02
C THR A 183 12.05 16.00 -2.68
N ILE A 184 12.35 17.12 -3.31
CA ILE A 184 13.56 17.93 -3.00
C ILE A 184 13.20 18.87 -1.85
N PRO A 185 13.81 18.74 -0.66
CA PRO A 185 13.58 19.67 0.43
C PRO A 185 14.13 21.06 0.07
N SER A 186 13.33 22.11 0.29
CA SER A 186 13.71 23.51 -0.01
C SER A 186 14.21 23.69 -1.45
N PRO A 187 13.42 23.37 -2.47
CA PRO A 187 13.88 23.36 -3.85
C PRO A 187 14.24 24.76 -4.33
N GLU A 188 15.46 24.92 -4.86
CA GLU A 188 15.94 26.15 -5.48
C GLU A 188 15.84 26.07 -7.01
N GLY A 189 15.54 27.21 -7.64
CA GLY A 189 15.39 27.30 -9.08
C GLY A 189 14.04 26.74 -9.60
N ARG A 190 13.73 27.07 -10.85
CA ARG A 190 12.43 26.72 -11.48
C ARG A 190 12.23 25.20 -11.64
N LYS A 191 13.26 24.50 -12.13
CA LYS A 191 13.20 23.06 -12.40
C LYS A 191 12.91 22.25 -11.14
N ASN A 192 13.68 22.49 -10.08
CA ASN A 192 13.53 21.76 -8.81
C ASN A 192 12.17 22.03 -8.15
N LYS A 193 11.69 23.29 -8.19
CA LYS A 193 10.36 23.65 -7.69
C LYS A 193 9.24 22.94 -8.48
N HIS A 194 9.39 22.90 -9.79
CA HIS A 194 8.42 22.21 -10.66
C HIS A 194 8.40 20.70 -10.39
N PHE A 195 9.59 20.07 -10.31
CA PHE A 195 9.71 18.66 -9.93
C PHE A 195 9.08 18.38 -8.57
N ALA A 196 9.42 19.14 -7.53
CA ALA A 196 8.89 18.94 -6.17
C ALA A 196 7.35 19.01 -6.17
N LYS A 197 6.76 20.03 -6.82
CA LYS A 197 5.30 20.16 -6.95
C LYS A 197 4.65 18.96 -7.63
N ARG A 198 5.25 18.46 -8.73
CA ARG A 198 4.73 17.30 -9.46
C ARG A 198 4.90 16.01 -8.68
N GLN A 199 6.04 15.81 -8.03
CA GLN A 199 6.31 14.64 -7.20
C GLN A 199 5.33 14.56 -6.03
N GLU A 200 5.13 15.67 -5.31
CA GLU A 200 4.15 15.74 -4.21
C GLU A 200 2.72 15.50 -4.70
N GLY A 201 2.33 16.11 -5.84
CA GLY A 201 1.02 15.87 -6.44
C GLY A 201 0.80 14.41 -6.85
N ALA A 202 1.84 13.72 -7.32
CA ALA A 202 1.75 12.32 -7.68
C ALA A 202 1.76 11.41 -6.42
N ARG A 203 2.57 11.74 -5.41
CA ARG A 203 2.64 10.99 -4.14
C ARG A 203 1.31 10.99 -3.39
N ASN A 204 0.53 12.05 -3.49
CA ASN A 204 -0.78 12.14 -2.87
C ASN A 204 -1.77 11.01 -3.28
N ASP A 205 -1.46 10.20 -4.30
CA ASP A 205 -2.32 9.07 -4.68
C ASP A 205 -2.49 8.06 -3.54
N VAL A 206 -1.44 7.75 -2.78
CA VAL A 206 -1.54 6.84 -1.63
C VAL A 206 -2.33 7.47 -0.47
N GLU A 207 -2.17 8.77 -0.22
CA GLU A 207 -2.97 9.49 0.78
C GLU A 207 -4.46 9.52 0.38
N ARG A 208 -4.74 9.72 -0.92
CA ARG A 208 -6.10 9.61 -1.47
C ARG A 208 -6.67 8.20 -1.30
N ALA A 209 -5.86 7.16 -1.53
CA ALA A 209 -6.28 5.78 -1.30
C ALA A 209 -6.66 5.55 0.17
N PHE A 210 -5.88 6.06 1.13
CA PHE A 210 -6.23 6.03 2.54
C PHE A 210 -7.53 6.79 2.84
N GLY A 211 -7.71 7.98 2.27
CA GLY A 211 -8.92 8.78 2.44
C GLY A 211 -10.17 8.06 1.91
N VAL A 212 -10.09 7.46 0.74
CA VAL A 212 -11.19 6.69 0.13
C VAL A 212 -11.46 5.41 0.91
N LEU A 213 -10.42 4.69 1.38
CA LEU A 213 -10.55 3.51 2.24
C LEU A 213 -11.33 3.86 3.53
N GLN A 214 -10.98 4.97 4.19
CA GLN A 214 -11.67 5.46 5.39
C GLN A 214 -13.09 5.98 5.10
N SER A 215 -13.33 6.52 3.91
CA SER A 215 -14.66 6.97 3.48
C SER A 215 -15.60 5.78 3.24
N ARG A 216 -15.11 4.73 2.60
CA ARG A 216 -15.87 3.50 2.32
C ARG A 216 -16.14 2.68 3.58
N PHE A 217 -15.19 2.64 4.51
CA PHE A 217 -15.25 1.83 5.72
C PHE A 217 -15.08 2.70 6.97
N ALA A 218 -16.20 3.19 7.51
CA ALA A 218 -16.19 4.05 8.69
C ALA A 218 -15.58 3.38 9.94
N ILE A 219 -15.51 2.06 9.97
CA ILE A 219 -14.82 1.31 11.03
C ILE A 219 -13.33 1.67 11.11
N ILE A 220 -12.67 1.98 9.97
CA ILE A 220 -11.27 2.39 9.91
C ILE A 220 -11.12 3.89 10.21
N ARG A 221 -12.12 4.71 9.88
CA ARG A 221 -12.12 6.14 10.20
C ARG A 221 -12.17 6.38 11.71
N GLY A 222 -12.96 5.58 12.43
CA GLY A 222 -13.01 5.59 13.89
C GLY A 222 -11.81 4.86 14.51
N PRO A 223 -11.61 4.97 15.84
CA PRO A 223 -10.55 4.24 16.52
C PRO A 223 -10.84 2.74 16.59
N ALA A 224 -9.81 1.92 16.42
CA ALA A 224 -9.90 0.47 16.56
C ALA A 224 -10.32 0.09 17.99
N LYS A 225 -11.43 -0.64 18.13
CA LYS A 225 -11.99 -1.09 19.42
C LYS A 225 -11.62 -2.55 19.75
N GLY A 226 -10.98 -3.29 18.82
CA GLY A 226 -10.55 -4.68 19.06
C GLY A 226 -9.49 -4.78 20.18
N TRP A 227 -9.44 -5.94 20.85
CA TRP A 227 -8.47 -6.21 21.92
C TRP A 227 -7.20 -6.91 21.41
N LYS A 228 -7.31 -7.66 20.31
CA LYS A 228 -6.20 -8.45 19.75
C LYS A 228 -5.70 -7.83 18.46
N CYS A 229 -4.38 -7.59 18.37
CA CYS A 229 -3.75 -7.05 17.16
C CYS A 229 -4.09 -7.86 15.91
N LYS A 230 -4.13 -9.20 16.02
CA LYS A 230 -4.47 -10.08 14.89
C LYS A 230 -5.87 -9.79 14.36
N GLU A 231 -6.89 -9.72 15.22
CA GLU A 231 -8.28 -9.44 14.81
C GLU A 231 -8.42 -8.07 14.13
N ILE A 232 -7.68 -7.08 14.65
CA ILE A 232 -7.63 -5.73 14.07
C ILE A 232 -6.91 -5.76 12.71
N GLY A 233 -5.85 -6.55 12.58
CA GLY A 233 -5.12 -6.75 11.33
C GLY A 233 -5.95 -7.44 10.26
N ASP A 234 -6.66 -8.50 10.62
CA ASP A 234 -7.57 -9.21 9.71
C ASP A 234 -8.69 -8.27 9.21
N LEU A 235 -9.23 -7.42 10.10
CA LEU A 235 -10.24 -6.42 9.74
C LEU A 235 -9.69 -5.39 8.76
N MET A 236 -8.51 -4.83 9.02
CA MET A 236 -7.86 -3.89 8.11
C MET A 236 -7.63 -4.54 6.73
N LYS A 237 -7.09 -5.77 6.73
CA LYS A 237 -6.84 -6.53 5.49
C LYS A 237 -8.13 -6.76 4.70
N ALA A 238 -9.22 -7.17 5.34
CA ALA A 238 -10.51 -7.38 4.68
C ALA A 238 -11.07 -6.09 4.07
N CYS A 239 -10.95 -4.96 4.77
CA CYS A 239 -11.37 -3.65 4.23
C CYS A 239 -10.54 -3.24 3.00
N ILE A 240 -9.22 -3.52 3.00
CA ILE A 240 -8.36 -3.25 1.83
C ILE A 240 -8.73 -4.15 0.66
N ILE A 241 -8.97 -5.44 0.89
CA ILE A 241 -9.42 -6.38 -0.15
C ILE A 241 -10.72 -5.89 -0.77
N MET A 242 -11.73 -5.57 0.04
CA MET A 242 -13.01 -5.06 -0.46
C MET A 242 -12.86 -3.69 -1.16
N HIS A 243 -11.97 -2.83 -0.69
CA HIS A 243 -11.63 -1.59 -1.37
C HIS A 243 -11.08 -1.86 -2.77
N ASN A 244 -10.15 -2.79 -2.92
CA ASN A 244 -9.59 -3.16 -4.21
C ASN A 244 -10.65 -3.81 -5.12
N MET A 245 -11.54 -4.65 -4.60
CA MET A 245 -12.66 -5.19 -5.36
C MET A 245 -13.55 -4.08 -5.94
N ILE A 246 -13.86 -3.06 -5.13
CA ILE A 246 -14.65 -1.91 -5.59
C ILE A 246 -13.87 -1.10 -6.64
N VAL A 247 -12.57 -0.87 -6.43
CA VAL A 247 -11.73 -0.18 -7.41
C VAL A 247 -11.67 -0.94 -8.74
N ASP A 248 -11.67 -2.27 -8.69
CA ASP A 248 -11.68 -3.11 -9.88
C ASP A 248 -13.00 -3.01 -10.65
N ASP A 249 -14.12 -3.05 -9.94
CA ASP A 249 -15.46 -2.87 -10.50
C ASP A 249 -15.65 -1.47 -11.10
N GLU A 250 -15.11 -0.43 -10.43
CA GLU A 250 -15.18 0.95 -10.90
C GLU A 250 -14.27 1.24 -12.12
N ARG A 251 -13.21 0.43 -12.35
CA ARG A 251 -12.27 0.64 -13.46
C ARG A 251 -12.88 0.39 -14.82
N ASP A 252 -13.82 -0.53 -14.93
CA ASP A 252 -14.24 -1.00 -16.24
C ASP A 252 -15.69 -1.48 -16.29
N ASN A 253 -16.47 -0.86 -17.14
CA ASN A 253 -17.75 -1.40 -17.61
C ASN A 253 -17.57 -2.39 -18.77
N SER A 254 -16.33 -2.81 -19.10
CA SER A 254 -16.05 -3.81 -20.13
C SER A 254 -15.96 -5.20 -19.50
N PRO A 255 -16.59 -6.22 -20.09
CA PRO A 255 -16.48 -7.59 -19.59
C PRO A 255 -15.02 -8.04 -19.71
N ARG A 256 -14.35 -8.28 -18.56
CA ARG A 256 -13.04 -8.91 -18.53
C ARG A 256 -13.20 -10.40 -18.78
N ASP A 257 -12.53 -10.88 -19.81
CA ASP A 257 -12.29 -12.29 -20.02
C ASP A 257 -11.28 -12.75 -18.92
N TYR A 258 -11.78 -13.28 -17.81
CA TYR A 258 -10.94 -13.84 -16.76
C TYR A 258 -10.28 -15.13 -17.27
N ASN A 259 -9.09 -14.98 -17.83
CA ASN A 259 -8.27 -16.14 -18.18
C ASN A 259 -7.61 -16.71 -16.91
N TYR A 260 -8.30 -17.66 -16.27
CA TYR A 260 -7.84 -18.34 -15.05
C TYR A 260 -6.56 -19.18 -15.27
N ASP A 261 -6.19 -19.48 -16.50
CA ASP A 261 -5.02 -20.31 -16.82
C ASP A 261 -3.67 -19.57 -16.65
N SER A 262 -3.68 -18.23 -16.52
CA SER A 262 -2.48 -17.43 -16.26
C SER A 262 -2.14 -17.26 -14.78
N MET A 263 -2.91 -17.80 -13.85
CA MET A 263 -2.68 -17.73 -12.41
C MET A 263 -1.66 -18.74 -11.88
N GLY A 264 -0.86 -19.36 -12.73
CA GLY A 264 0.26 -20.19 -12.33
C GLY A 264 1.29 -19.37 -11.56
N ALA A 265 1.43 -19.61 -10.24
CA ALA A 265 2.55 -19.07 -9.49
C ALA A 265 3.85 -19.47 -10.20
N ASN A 266 4.65 -18.50 -10.61
CA ASN A 266 6.01 -18.77 -11.11
C ASN A 266 6.79 -19.43 -9.98
N VAL A 267 6.92 -20.74 -10.05
CA VAL A 267 7.76 -21.52 -9.13
C VAL A 267 9.21 -21.16 -9.45
N VAL A 268 9.75 -20.25 -8.66
CA VAL A 268 11.19 -19.94 -8.71
C VAL A 268 11.94 -21.18 -8.22
N PRO A 269 12.88 -21.76 -9.00
CA PRO A 269 13.66 -22.91 -8.57
C PRO A 269 14.35 -22.63 -7.25
N SER A 270 14.33 -23.59 -6.32
CA SER A 270 15.03 -23.50 -5.04
C SER A 270 16.54 -23.33 -5.30
N ARG A 271 17.06 -22.13 -5.03
CA ARG A 271 18.50 -21.84 -5.07
C ARG A 271 19.16 -22.34 -3.78
N SER A 272 20.45 -22.69 -3.85
CA SER A 272 21.20 -23.03 -2.65
C SER A 272 21.27 -21.85 -1.67
N HIS A 273 21.44 -22.11 -0.38
CA HIS A 273 21.50 -21.06 0.65
C HIS A 273 22.60 -20.02 0.39
N ALA A 274 23.74 -20.44 -0.15
CA ALA A 274 24.87 -19.56 -0.51
C ALA A 274 24.51 -18.65 -1.71
N GLU A 275 23.84 -19.18 -2.73
CA GLU A 275 23.36 -18.41 -3.88
C GLU A 275 22.27 -17.41 -3.48
N GLN A 276 21.34 -17.80 -2.59
CA GLN A 276 20.33 -16.91 -2.06
C GLN A 276 20.94 -15.74 -1.29
N LEU A 277 21.99 -15.99 -0.49
CA LEU A 277 22.69 -14.96 0.26
C LEU A 277 23.45 -14.00 -0.67
N SER A 278 24.13 -14.52 -1.70
CA SER A 278 24.85 -13.67 -2.66
C SER A 278 23.91 -12.76 -3.45
N VAL A 279 22.77 -13.29 -3.92
CA VAL A 279 21.73 -12.51 -4.58
C VAL A 279 21.15 -11.45 -3.64
N PHE A 280 20.87 -11.81 -2.39
CA PHE A 280 20.37 -10.86 -1.39
C PHE A 280 21.36 -9.70 -1.16
N ILE A 281 22.65 -9.99 -1.00
CA ILE A 281 23.69 -8.96 -0.80
C ILE A 281 23.77 -8.03 -2.02
N GLN A 282 23.84 -8.60 -3.23
CA GLN A 282 23.91 -7.81 -4.46
C GLN A 282 22.67 -6.92 -4.65
N MET A 283 21.48 -7.48 -4.46
CA MET A 283 20.23 -6.70 -4.59
C MET A 283 20.12 -5.63 -3.52
N ASN A 284 20.51 -5.94 -2.28
CA ASN A 284 20.51 -4.94 -1.22
C ASN A 284 21.47 -3.78 -1.52
N GLN A 285 22.68 -4.06 -2.06
CA GLN A 285 23.62 -3.03 -2.51
C GLN A 285 23.06 -2.18 -3.65
N ARG A 286 22.37 -2.79 -4.62
CA ARG A 286 21.72 -2.08 -5.72
C ARG A 286 20.60 -1.18 -5.22
N ILE A 287 19.73 -1.68 -4.34
CA ILE A 287 18.60 -0.94 -3.77
C ILE A 287 19.10 0.26 -2.96
N THR A 288 20.12 0.09 -2.13
CA THR A 288 20.63 1.13 -1.24
C THR A 288 21.64 2.08 -1.89
N ASN A 289 21.86 1.98 -3.21
CA ASN A 289 22.82 2.80 -3.94
C ASN A 289 22.40 4.26 -4.03
N ARG A 290 23.06 5.12 -3.26
CA ARG A 290 22.78 6.57 -3.20
C ARG A 290 23.17 7.30 -4.49
N ALA A 291 24.25 6.90 -5.15
CA ALA A 291 24.66 7.53 -6.40
C ALA A 291 23.61 7.30 -7.50
N PHE A 292 23.08 6.08 -7.56
CA PHE A 292 22.01 5.76 -8.49
C PHE A 292 20.70 6.52 -8.17
N HIS A 293 20.36 6.67 -6.88
CA HIS A 293 19.24 7.50 -6.46
C HIS A 293 19.39 8.96 -6.92
N SER A 294 20.57 9.57 -6.73
CA SER A 294 20.81 10.96 -7.13
C SER A 294 20.73 11.11 -8.66
N LEU A 295 21.35 10.18 -9.42
CA LEU A 295 21.30 10.21 -10.87
C LEU A 295 19.85 10.10 -11.39
N LEU A 296 19.08 9.17 -10.85
CA LEU A 296 17.67 9.01 -11.22
C LEU A 296 16.86 10.28 -10.90
N GLN A 297 17.10 10.90 -9.74
CA GLN A 297 16.40 12.12 -9.36
C GLN A 297 16.75 13.29 -10.28
N ASP A 298 18.04 13.48 -10.63
CA ASP A 298 18.49 14.52 -11.55
C ASP A 298 17.90 14.31 -12.96
N ASP A 299 17.91 13.09 -13.45
CA ASP A 299 17.29 12.73 -14.73
C ASP A 299 15.78 13.01 -14.75
N LEU A 300 15.08 12.70 -13.68
CA LEU A 300 13.64 12.97 -13.55
C LEU A 300 13.36 14.48 -13.49
N VAL A 301 14.18 15.26 -12.80
CA VAL A 301 14.07 16.73 -12.76
C VAL A 301 14.15 17.30 -14.17
N GLU A 302 15.15 16.87 -14.94
CA GLU A 302 15.34 17.36 -16.32
C GLU A 302 14.23 16.87 -17.24
N HIS A 303 13.84 15.58 -17.15
CA HIS A 303 12.77 15.00 -17.97
C HIS A 303 11.42 15.69 -17.73
N ILE A 304 11.06 15.93 -16.48
CA ILE A 304 9.81 16.62 -16.12
C ILE A 304 9.84 18.06 -16.61
N TRP A 305 11.00 18.73 -16.53
CA TRP A 305 11.14 20.07 -17.04
C TRP A 305 11.00 20.15 -18.56
N GLN A 306 11.62 19.22 -19.30
CA GLN A 306 11.48 19.14 -20.74
C GLN A 306 10.05 18.84 -21.20
N LYS A 307 9.34 17.99 -20.47
CA LYS A 307 7.99 17.57 -20.83
C LYS A 307 6.90 18.58 -20.43
N PHE A 308 7.09 19.33 -19.36
CA PHE A 308 6.04 20.15 -18.73
C PHE A 308 6.51 21.53 -18.24
N GLY A 309 7.72 21.94 -18.55
CA GLY A 309 8.33 23.19 -18.01
C GLY A 309 7.69 24.47 -18.53
N ASP A 310 6.91 24.39 -19.60
CA ASP A 310 6.20 25.53 -20.18
C ASP A 310 4.77 25.70 -19.63
N GLU A 311 4.29 24.78 -18.75
CA GLU A 311 3.03 24.87 -18.05
C GLU A 311 3.17 25.67 -16.72
#